data_5771165c90bbfa20b9ee118fd7bb52ee
#
_entry.id   5771165c90bbfa20b9ee118fd7bb52ee
#
_cell.length_a   1.000
_cell.length_b   1.000
_cell.length_c   1.000
_cell.angle_alpha   90.00
_cell.angle_beta   90.00
_cell.angle_gamma   90.00
#
_symmetry.space_group_name_H-M   'P 1'
#
loop_
_entity.id
_entity.type
_entity.pdbx_description
1 polymer ?
#
loop_
_entity_poly.entity_id
_entity_poly.type
_entity_poly.pdbx_seq_one_letter_code
_entity_poly.pdbx_strand_id
1 'polypeptide(L)'
;MSILELFCDVDDSCQWVSRWEDAKLYGLTGKRGPAPRLSMSEVMTILIHFHQSHYRNFKAYYLQHVCAQLSSEFPTLVSYTRFVELIPSALPAMCLYLRVRFGQGIGVAFIDSTPLPVCHNQRIGRHRVFAEMATRGKSSLGWFYGFKLHLIVNDQGELLAVQLTPANTDDRKPVPQMSKWLWGKLVGDRGYLSQALFEKLFAQGLQLITPIRKNMQNRLVLLQDKLLIRKRFIIETIVDQLKNVSQIEHSRHRSTTNSLVNLIAGLIAYTWQPKKPSLHLHNNELALLSTTV
;
A
#
# COMPACT_ATOMS: atom_id res chain seq x y z
N MET A 1 -4.61 -19.62 2.22
CA MET A 1 -3.86 -19.56 0.94
C MET A 1 -2.58 -20.35 1.11
N SER A 2 -2.25 -21.22 0.17
CA SER A 2 -1.00 -21.96 0.21
C SER A 2 0.17 -21.08 -0.32
N ILE A 3 1.39 -21.37 0.12
CA ILE A 3 2.57 -20.68 -0.38
C ILE A 3 2.79 -20.97 -1.87
N LEU A 4 2.33 -22.12 -2.35
CA LEU A 4 2.39 -22.52 -3.74
C LEU A 4 1.50 -21.64 -4.63
N GLU A 5 0.27 -21.35 -4.21
CA GLU A 5 -0.63 -20.43 -4.93
C GLU A 5 -0.02 -19.03 -5.05
N LEU A 6 0.57 -18.54 -3.95
CA LEU A 6 1.28 -17.26 -3.96
C LEU A 6 2.47 -17.30 -4.93
N PHE A 7 3.28 -18.37 -4.90
CA PHE A 7 4.44 -18.49 -5.76
C PHE A 7 4.04 -18.51 -7.25
N CYS A 8 3.04 -19.29 -7.63
CA CYS A 8 2.59 -19.37 -9.02
C CYS A 8 2.15 -18.00 -9.55
N ASP A 9 1.32 -17.27 -8.82
CA ASP A 9 0.85 -15.93 -9.25
C ASP A 9 2.02 -14.92 -9.35
N VAL A 10 2.94 -14.95 -8.38
CA VAL A 10 4.16 -14.11 -8.41
C VAL A 10 5.05 -14.47 -9.58
N ASP A 11 5.22 -15.77 -9.87
CA ASP A 11 6.07 -16.25 -10.97
C ASP A 11 5.48 -15.88 -12.33
N ASP A 12 4.20 -16.08 -12.53
CA ASP A 12 3.48 -15.65 -13.74
C ASP A 12 3.67 -14.15 -13.99
N SER A 13 3.57 -13.33 -12.92
CA SER A 13 3.83 -11.88 -13.01
C SER A 13 5.27 -11.57 -13.38
N CYS A 14 6.25 -12.26 -12.79
CA CYS A 14 7.67 -12.08 -13.12
C CYS A 14 7.98 -12.48 -14.55
N GLN A 15 7.40 -13.56 -15.04
CA GLN A 15 7.55 -14.01 -16.44
C GLN A 15 6.95 -13.00 -17.41
N TRP A 16 5.75 -12.45 -17.09
CA TRP A 16 5.13 -11.44 -17.92
C TRP A 16 5.98 -10.16 -17.99
N VAL A 17 6.50 -9.70 -16.85
CA VAL A 17 7.38 -8.53 -16.79
C VAL A 17 8.68 -8.75 -17.56
N SER A 18 9.26 -9.94 -17.52
CA SER A 18 10.52 -10.25 -18.24
C SER A 18 10.39 -10.17 -19.76
N ARG A 19 9.17 -10.26 -20.29
CA ARG A 19 8.87 -10.16 -21.74
C ARG A 19 8.70 -8.70 -22.21
N TRP A 20 8.64 -7.73 -21.29
CA TRP A 20 8.56 -6.32 -21.67
C TRP A 20 9.85 -5.84 -22.32
N GLU A 21 9.74 -5.07 -23.41
CA GLU A 21 10.90 -4.48 -24.09
C GLU A 21 11.70 -3.56 -23.15
N ASP A 22 11.02 -2.85 -22.23
CA ASP A 22 11.62 -1.96 -21.25
C ASP A 22 12.10 -2.65 -19.97
N ALA A 23 11.95 -3.96 -19.83
CA ALA A 23 12.33 -4.68 -18.61
C ALA A 23 13.82 -4.49 -18.27
N LYS A 24 14.68 -4.33 -19.29
CA LYS A 24 16.12 -4.03 -19.12
C LYS A 24 16.37 -2.67 -18.48
N LEU A 25 15.61 -1.64 -18.85
CA LEU A 25 15.71 -0.28 -18.32
C LEU A 25 15.44 -0.23 -16.82
N TYR A 26 14.50 -1.07 -16.35
CA TYR A 26 14.12 -1.15 -14.93
C TYR A 26 14.94 -2.16 -14.14
N GLY A 27 15.96 -2.79 -14.74
CA GLY A 27 16.78 -3.82 -14.08
C GLY A 27 16.00 -5.10 -13.75
N LEU A 28 14.90 -5.36 -14.46
CA LEU A 28 14.00 -6.51 -14.26
C LEU A 28 14.45 -7.75 -15.03
N THR A 29 15.38 -7.60 -15.99
CA THR A 29 16.00 -8.73 -16.69
C THR A 29 17.29 -9.16 -16.02
N GLY A 30 17.61 -10.45 -16.15
CA GLY A 30 18.80 -11.04 -15.57
C GLY A 30 20.10 -10.29 -15.96
N LYS A 31 20.95 -10.04 -14.97
CA LYS A 31 22.30 -9.53 -15.18
C LYS A 31 23.13 -10.59 -15.91
N ARG A 32 24.10 -10.17 -16.73
CA ARG A 32 25.11 -11.08 -17.27
C ARG A 32 25.85 -11.77 -16.12
N GLY A 33 25.91 -13.09 -16.12
CA GLY A 33 26.57 -13.87 -15.08
C GLY A 33 25.88 -15.22 -14.85
N PRO A 34 26.38 -16.05 -13.94
CA PRO A 34 25.72 -17.29 -13.56
C PRO A 34 24.33 -17.01 -13.00
N ALA A 35 23.37 -17.89 -13.27
CA ALA A 35 22.00 -17.77 -12.76
C ALA A 35 22.02 -17.65 -11.22
N PRO A 36 21.22 -16.75 -10.65
CA PRO A 36 21.10 -16.63 -9.18
C PRO A 36 20.53 -17.94 -8.63
N ARG A 37 20.98 -18.35 -7.44
CA ARG A 37 20.48 -19.57 -6.77
C ARG A 37 18.99 -19.47 -6.44
N LEU A 38 18.51 -18.28 -6.03
CA LEU A 38 17.09 -18.00 -5.84
C LEU A 38 16.59 -17.15 -7.02
N SER A 39 15.47 -17.54 -7.61
CA SER A 39 14.75 -16.73 -8.59
C SER A 39 14.15 -15.48 -7.96
N MET A 40 13.81 -14.47 -8.77
CA MET A 40 13.12 -13.30 -8.30
C MET A 40 11.76 -13.66 -7.70
N SER A 41 11.05 -14.61 -8.29
CA SER A 41 9.76 -15.12 -7.82
C SER A 41 9.87 -15.73 -6.43
N GLU A 42 10.91 -16.53 -6.15
CA GLU A 42 11.17 -17.11 -4.83
C GLU A 42 11.46 -16.02 -3.79
N VAL A 43 12.30 -15.03 -4.14
CA VAL A 43 12.60 -13.89 -3.25
C VAL A 43 11.34 -13.11 -2.90
N MET A 44 10.53 -12.76 -3.89
CA MET A 44 9.27 -12.03 -3.69
C MET A 44 8.27 -12.83 -2.86
N THR A 45 8.12 -14.13 -3.14
CA THR A 45 7.21 -15.02 -2.40
C THR A 45 7.59 -15.10 -0.93
N ILE A 46 8.86 -15.29 -0.60
CA ILE A 46 9.36 -15.32 0.78
C ILE A 46 9.08 -13.99 1.48
N LEU A 47 9.30 -12.85 0.82
CA LEU A 47 9.05 -11.52 1.38
C LEU A 47 7.56 -11.26 1.66
N ILE A 48 6.68 -11.63 0.73
CA ILE A 48 5.23 -11.46 0.88
C ILE A 48 4.68 -12.40 1.96
N HIS A 49 5.09 -13.67 1.93
CA HIS A 49 4.66 -14.67 2.90
C HIS A 49 5.09 -14.33 4.34
N PHE A 50 6.19 -13.61 4.53
CA PHE A 50 6.57 -13.09 5.85
C PHE A 50 5.43 -12.31 6.50
N HIS A 51 4.76 -11.43 5.76
CA HIS A 51 3.63 -10.62 6.26
C HIS A 51 2.33 -11.42 6.48
N GLN A 52 2.29 -12.67 6.02
CA GLN A 52 1.16 -13.59 6.22
C GLN A 52 1.43 -14.60 7.35
N SER A 53 2.70 -14.75 7.76
CA SER A 53 3.16 -15.81 8.65
C SER A 53 3.08 -15.50 10.14
N HIS A 54 2.58 -14.34 10.55
CA HIS A 54 2.53 -13.85 11.94
C HIS A 54 3.88 -13.66 12.66
N TYR A 55 5.01 -13.91 12.01
CA TYR A 55 6.33 -13.59 12.54
C TYR A 55 6.55 -12.08 12.59
N ARG A 56 7.08 -11.57 13.69
CA ARG A 56 7.44 -10.14 13.82
C ARG A 56 8.89 -9.82 13.42
N ASN A 57 9.74 -10.84 13.32
CA ASN A 57 11.16 -10.68 13.01
C ASN A 57 11.50 -11.49 11.76
N PHE A 58 11.93 -10.80 10.72
CA PHE A 58 12.26 -11.45 9.44
C PHE A 58 13.39 -12.48 9.57
N LYS A 59 14.42 -12.24 10.41
CA LYS A 59 15.49 -13.21 10.62
C LYS A 59 14.97 -14.51 11.24
N ALA A 60 14.11 -14.39 12.27
CA ALA A 60 13.49 -15.56 12.88
C ALA A 60 12.61 -16.30 11.88
N TYR A 61 11.77 -15.60 11.12
CA TYR A 61 10.96 -16.18 10.06
C TYR A 61 11.82 -16.95 9.05
N TYR A 62 12.88 -16.31 8.52
CA TYR A 62 13.73 -16.92 7.50
C TYR A 62 14.41 -18.18 8.02
N LEU A 63 15.03 -18.15 9.22
CA LEU A 63 15.78 -19.27 9.76
C LEU A 63 14.89 -20.38 10.31
N GLN A 64 13.82 -20.04 11.03
CA GLN A 64 13.01 -21.02 11.77
C GLN A 64 11.82 -21.55 10.94
N HIS A 65 11.35 -20.79 9.96
CA HIS A 65 10.22 -21.19 9.12
C HIS A 65 10.68 -21.54 7.70
N VAL A 66 11.31 -20.59 6.97
CA VAL A 66 11.71 -20.84 5.58
C VAL A 66 12.77 -21.94 5.48
N CYS A 67 13.89 -21.80 6.22
CA CYS A 67 14.97 -22.78 6.14
C CYS A 67 14.62 -24.13 6.79
N ALA A 68 13.78 -24.14 7.83
CA ALA A 68 13.49 -25.38 8.58
C ALA A 68 12.24 -26.11 8.08
N GLN A 69 11.22 -25.40 7.58
CA GLN A 69 9.92 -25.97 7.26
C GLN A 69 9.58 -25.90 5.75
N LEU A 70 10.15 -24.93 5.02
CA LEU A 70 9.85 -24.72 3.58
C LEU A 70 11.06 -25.05 2.70
N SER A 71 12.00 -25.87 3.19
CA SER A 71 13.19 -26.26 2.40
C SER A 71 12.86 -27.17 1.23
N SER A 72 11.72 -27.87 1.26
CA SER A 72 11.21 -28.67 0.12
C SER A 72 10.69 -27.77 -1.01
N GLU A 73 10.04 -26.67 -0.68
CA GLU A 73 9.50 -25.70 -1.61
C GLU A 73 10.60 -24.78 -2.19
N PHE A 74 11.66 -24.55 -1.42
CA PHE A 74 12.81 -23.71 -1.80
C PHE A 74 14.13 -24.50 -1.70
N PRO A 75 14.44 -25.40 -2.64
CA PRO A 75 15.60 -26.32 -2.52
C PRO A 75 16.96 -25.61 -2.63
N THR A 76 16.99 -24.38 -3.16
CA THR A 76 18.23 -23.63 -3.40
C THR A 76 18.42 -22.44 -2.47
N LEU A 77 17.89 -22.51 -1.23
CA LEU A 77 18.01 -21.44 -0.24
C LEU A 77 19.46 -20.98 -0.04
N VAL A 78 19.59 -19.70 0.19
CA VAL A 78 20.88 -19.04 0.51
C VAL A 78 20.97 -18.70 1.98
N SER A 79 22.16 -18.30 2.46
CA SER A 79 22.29 -17.81 3.84
C SER A 79 21.44 -16.55 4.07
N TYR A 80 21.03 -16.32 5.31
CA TYR A 80 20.26 -15.11 5.69
C TYR A 80 20.92 -13.81 5.22
N THR A 81 22.23 -13.69 5.41
CA THR A 81 22.98 -12.49 4.96
C THR A 81 22.86 -12.31 3.44
N ARG A 82 23.04 -13.38 2.68
CA ARG A 82 22.90 -13.34 1.23
C ARG A 82 21.48 -13.04 0.80
N PHE A 83 20.48 -13.57 1.48
CA PHE A 83 19.08 -13.21 1.21
C PHE A 83 18.82 -11.71 1.40
N VAL A 84 19.32 -11.13 2.51
CA VAL A 84 19.18 -9.68 2.78
C VAL A 84 19.82 -8.82 1.69
N GLU A 85 20.92 -9.28 1.07
CA GLU A 85 21.55 -8.61 -0.08
C GLU A 85 20.70 -8.67 -1.36
N LEU A 86 19.83 -9.67 -1.49
CA LEU A 86 18.93 -9.81 -2.65
C LEU A 86 17.68 -8.93 -2.53
N ILE A 87 17.24 -8.59 -1.32
CA ILE A 87 16.00 -7.82 -1.08
C ILE A 87 15.91 -6.55 -1.93
N PRO A 88 16.95 -5.69 -2.05
CA PRO A 88 16.83 -4.46 -2.83
C PRO A 88 16.48 -4.69 -4.31
N SER A 89 16.95 -5.80 -4.90
CA SER A 89 16.69 -6.11 -6.30
C SER A 89 15.24 -6.47 -6.59
N ALA A 90 14.46 -6.84 -5.57
CA ALA A 90 13.04 -7.16 -5.70
C ALA A 90 12.15 -5.91 -5.81
N LEU A 91 12.63 -4.71 -5.43
CA LEU A 91 11.81 -3.51 -5.34
C LEU A 91 11.04 -3.19 -6.64
N PRO A 92 11.65 -3.13 -7.83
CA PRO A 92 10.93 -2.79 -9.06
C PRO A 92 9.86 -3.84 -9.41
N ALA A 93 10.18 -5.13 -9.31
CA ALA A 93 9.24 -6.21 -9.61
C ALA A 93 8.05 -6.19 -8.63
N MET A 94 8.32 -5.97 -7.35
CA MET A 94 7.25 -5.86 -6.34
C MET A 94 6.37 -4.64 -6.56
N CYS A 95 6.91 -3.49 -7.00
CA CYS A 95 6.10 -2.32 -7.35
C CYS A 95 5.14 -2.63 -8.50
N LEU A 96 5.61 -3.31 -9.55
CA LEU A 96 4.79 -3.72 -10.68
C LEU A 96 3.73 -4.74 -10.26
N TYR A 97 4.13 -5.74 -9.47
CA TYR A 97 3.22 -6.76 -8.97
C TYR A 97 2.11 -6.15 -8.10
N LEU A 98 2.46 -5.24 -7.17
CA LEU A 98 1.44 -4.51 -6.39
C LEU A 98 0.44 -3.78 -7.29
N ARG A 99 0.91 -3.15 -8.39
CA ARG A 99 0.04 -2.44 -9.32
C ARG A 99 -0.93 -3.38 -10.05
N VAL A 100 -0.48 -4.57 -10.42
CA VAL A 100 -1.34 -5.62 -11.02
C VAL A 100 -2.39 -6.10 -10.01
N ARG A 101 -2.07 -6.08 -8.71
CA ARG A 101 -2.96 -6.49 -7.62
C ARG A 101 -3.95 -5.41 -7.16
N PHE A 102 -3.91 -4.21 -7.75
CA PHE A 102 -4.92 -3.19 -7.45
C PHE A 102 -6.30 -3.63 -7.93
N GLY A 103 -7.31 -3.29 -7.13
CA GLY A 103 -8.71 -3.50 -7.47
C GLY A 103 -9.18 -2.57 -8.60
N GLN A 104 -10.42 -2.78 -9.02
CA GLN A 104 -11.08 -1.92 -10.01
C GLN A 104 -11.90 -0.83 -9.31
N GLY A 105 -11.90 0.37 -9.87
CA GLY A 105 -12.76 1.47 -9.44
C GLY A 105 -14.20 1.22 -9.91
N ILE A 106 -15.14 1.09 -8.97
CA ILE A 106 -16.56 0.82 -9.24
C ILE A 106 -17.45 2.06 -8.97
N GLY A 107 -16.89 3.25 -9.06
CA GLY A 107 -17.63 4.50 -8.90
C GLY A 107 -17.66 5.07 -7.49
N VAL A 108 -17.27 4.32 -6.46
CA VAL A 108 -17.10 4.81 -5.08
C VAL A 108 -15.73 4.42 -4.54
N ALA A 109 -15.00 5.41 -4.04
CA ALA A 109 -13.69 5.19 -3.42
C ALA A 109 -13.55 6.00 -2.12
N PHE A 110 -12.67 5.55 -1.24
CA PHE A 110 -12.36 6.18 0.03
C PHE A 110 -10.87 6.52 0.07
N ILE A 111 -10.55 7.72 0.55
CA ILE A 111 -9.16 8.17 0.67
C ILE A 111 -8.83 8.52 2.11
N ASP A 112 -7.64 8.11 2.55
CA ASP A 112 -7.06 8.52 3.82
C ASP A 112 -5.53 8.48 3.77
N SER A 113 -4.90 9.10 4.77
CA SER A 113 -3.47 9.03 4.99
C SER A 113 -3.14 8.53 6.39
N THR A 114 -2.13 7.70 6.51
CA THR A 114 -1.67 7.22 7.81
C THR A 114 -0.19 7.52 8.03
N PRO A 115 0.21 7.97 9.23
CA PRO A 115 1.61 8.17 9.56
C PRO A 115 2.37 6.84 9.61
N LEU A 116 3.59 6.83 9.10
CA LEU A 116 4.58 5.77 9.23
C LEU A 116 5.83 6.32 9.91
N PRO A 117 5.91 6.30 11.25
CA PRO A 117 7.08 6.73 11.98
C PRO A 117 8.27 5.82 11.72
N VAL A 118 9.45 6.39 11.47
CA VAL A 118 10.68 5.62 11.26
C VAL A 118 11.55 5.50 12.51
N CYS A 119 11.34 6.39 13.49
CA CYS A 119 11.98 6.33 14.80
C CYS A 119 11.19 7.13 15.84
N HIS A 120 11.48 6.89 17.11
CA HIS A 120 10.96 7.73 18.20
C HIS A 120 11.55 9.15 18.12
N ASN A 121 10.76 10.18 18.45
CA ASN A 121 11.13 11.59 18.31
C ASN A 121 12.48 11.96 18.98
N GLN A 122 12.83 11.35 20.12
CA GLN A 122 14.10 11.53 20.83
C GLN A 122 15.32 11.03 20.03
N ARG A 123 15.12 10.18 19.00
CA ARG A 123 16.19 9.59 18.21
C ARG A 123 16.41 10.27 16.86
N ILE A 124 15.65 11.30 16.52
CA ILE A 124 15.73 11.96 15.20
C ILE A 124 17.15 12.41 14.89
N GLY A 125 17.82 13.08 15.83
CA GLY A 125 19.20 13.59 15.62
C GLY A 125 20.26 12.51 15.40
N ARG A 126 19.99 11.25 15.78
CA ARG A 126 20.90 10.09 15.59
C ARG A 126 20.47 9.19 14.45
N HIS A 127 19.31 9.46 13.85
CA HIS A 127 18.73 8.61 12.81
C HIS A 127 19.29 8.96 11.43
N ARG A 128 20.17 8.13 10.89
CA ARG A 128 20.89 8.39 9.62
C ARG A 128 20.18 7.76 8.40
N VAL A 129 19.49 6.61 8.59
CA VAL A 129 18.98 5.81 7.47
C VAL A 129 18.00 6.59 6.58
N PHE A 130 17.14 7.42 7.16
CA PHE A 130 16.14 8.19 6.43
C PHE A 130 16.33 9.70 6.54
N ALA A 131 17.56 10.17 6.90
CA ALA A 131 17.81 11.58 7.20
C ALA A 131 17.48 12.52 6.03
N GLU A 132 17.68 12.06 4.79
CA GLU A 132 17.44 12.86 3.58
C GLU A 132 15.99 12.76 3.05
N MET A 133 15.23 11.76 3.49
CA MET A 133 13.91 11.43 2.92
C MET A 133 12.76 11.66 3.90
N ALA A 134 12.97 11.36 5.18
CA ALA A 134 11.96 11.50 6.22
C ALA A 134 11.93 12.95 6.76
N THR A 135 10.73 13.38 7.15
CA THR A 135 10.53 14.71 7.74
C THR A 135 9.68 14.62 9.01
N ARG A 136 9.64 15.71 9.78
CA ARG A 136 8.69 15.85 10.89
C ARG A 136 7.31 16.18 10.34
N GLY A 137 6.30 15.46 10.78
CA GLY A 137 4.90 15.72 10.50
C GLY A 137 4.07 15.72 11.77
N LYS A 138 2.83 16.18 11.67
CA LYS A 138 1.86 16.19 12.75
C LYS A 138 0.67 15.30 12.38
N SER A 139 0.28 14.43 13.29
CA SER A 139 -0.94 13.62 13.20
C SER A 139 -1.88 13.96 14.36
N SER A 140 -3.05 13.34 14.41
CA SER A 140 -3.96 13.42 15.57
C SER A 140 -3.32 12.94 16.88
N LEU A 141 -2.36 12.02 16.80
CA LEU A 141 -1.62 11.48 17.95
C LEU A 141 -0.39 12.32 18.34
N GLY A 142 -0.10 13.42 17.62
CA GLY A 142 1.03 14.30 17.92
C GLY A 142 2.08 14.35 16.80
N TRP A 143 3.29 14.82 17.15
CA TRP A 143 4.41 14.92 16.24
C TRP A 143 5.08 13.58 16.03
N PHE A 144 5.45 13.28 14.78
CA PHE A 144 6.22 12.10 14.41
C PHE A 144 7.28 12.45 13.35
N TYR A 145 8.28 11.58 13.20
CA TYR A 145 9.30 11.69 12.17
C TYR A 145 9.23 10.47 11.25
N GLY A 146 9.04 10.70 9.96
CA GLY A 146 8.88 9.59 9.01
C GLY A 146 8.17 10.00 7.73
N PHE A 147 7.22 9.18 7.33
CA PHE A 147 6.45 9.29 6.09
C PHE A 147 4.96 9.29 6.37
N LYS A 148 4.17 9.66 5.36
CA LYS A 148 2.73 9.40 5.27
C LYS A 148 2.46 8.41 4.14
N LEU A 149 1.68 7.40 4.43
CA LEU A 149 1.15 6.48 3.45
C LEU A 149 -0.27 6.93 3.10
N HIS A 150 -0.46 7.35 1.86
CA HIS A 150 -1.77 7.71 1.32
C HIS A 150 -2.35 6.49 0.62
N LEU A 151 -3.61 6.21 0.87
CA LEU A 151 -4.33 5.06 0.35
C LEU A 151 -5.64 5.51 -0.28
N ILE A 152 -5.98 4.93 -1.45
CA ILE A 152 -7.33 4.96 -1.99
C ILE A 152 -7.80 3.51 -2.08
N VAL A 153 -9.01 3.25 -1.57
CA VAL A 153 -9.63 1.92 -1.55
C VAL A 153 -11.04 1.99 -2.10
N ASN A 154 -11.55 0.88 -2.65
CA ASN A 154 -12.95 0.77 -3.04
C ASN A 154 -13.83 0.28 -1.88
N ASP A 155 -15.12 0.12 -2.12
CA ASP A 155 -16.11 -0.40 -1.16
C ASP A 155 -15.94 -1.89 -0.83
N GLN A 156 -15.17 -2.63 -1.66
CA GLN A 156 -14.79 -4.02 -1.41
C GLN A 156 -13.49 -4.14 -0.59
N GLY A 157 -12.92 -3.01 -0.17
CA GLY A 157 -11.66 -2.97 0.60
C GLY A 157 -10.41 -3.25 -0.23
N GLU A 158 -10.50 -3.19 -1.55
CA GLU A 158 -9.33 -3.35 -2.40
C GLU A 158 -8.56 -2.05 -2.54
N LEU A 159 -7.24 -2.14 -2.59
CA LEU A 159 -6.36 -0.99 -2.85
C LEU A 159 -6.51 -0.56 -4.31
N LEU A 160 -6.81 0.71 -4.54
CA LEU A 160 -6.88 1.32 -5.88
C LEU A 160 -5.63 2.15 -6.20
N ALA A 161 -5.10 2.84 -5.20
CA ALA A 161 -3.88 3.61 -5.33
C ALA A 161 -3.16 3.72 -3.98
N VAL A 162 -1.84 3.79 -4.06
CA VAL A 162 -0.95 3.94 -2.90
C VAL A 162 0.14 4.95 -3.23
N GLN A 163 0.43 5.86 -2.30
CA GLN A 163 1.54 6.79 -2.42
C GLN A 163 2.20 7.05 -1.07
N LEU A 164 3.53 7.00 -1.05
CA LEU A 164 4.35 7.36 0.11
C LEU A 164 4.89 8.77 -0.07
N THR A 165 4.76 9.62 0.96
CA THR A 165 5.29 10.99 0.96
C THR A 165 6.03 11.29 2.26
N PRO A 166 6.94 12.28 2.28
CA PRO A 166 7.48 12.80 3.53
C PRO A 166 6.36 13.28 4.47
N ALA A 167 6.56 13.14 5.79
CA ALA A 167 5.53 13.39 6.80
C ALA A 167 4.94 14.81 6.81
N ASN A 168 5.68 15.82 6.33
CA ASN A 168 5.23 17.21 6.23
C ASN A 168 4.39 17.53 4.98
N THR A 169 4.18 16.56 4.11
CA THR A 169 3.38 16.74 2.89
C THR A 169 1.91 16.92 3.25
N ASP A 170 1.25 17.92 2.65
CA ASP A 170 -0.20 18.11 2.75
C ASP A 170 -0.93 16.94 2.08
N ASP A 171 -1.92 16.38 2.78
CA ASP A 171 -2.64 15.17 2.33
C ASP A 171 -3.40 15.37 1.01
N ARG A 172 -3.68 16.61 0.63
CA ARG A 172 -4.35 16.96 -0.63
C ARG A 172 -3.43 16.91 -1.85
N LYS A 173 -2.10 17.09 -1.65
CA LYS A 173 -1.12 17.16 -2.76
C LYS A 173 -1.08 15.90 -3.64
N PRO A 174 -1.03 14.67 -3.08
CA PRO A 174 -0.95 13.46 -3.89
C PRO A 174 -2.26 13.07 -4.57
N VAL A 175 -3.42 13.60 -4.09
CA VAL A 175 -4.75 13.16 -4.54
C VAL A 175 -4.95 13.21 -6.05
N PRO A 176 -4.62 14.31 -6.78
CA PRO A 176 -4.85 14.37 -8.21
C PRO A 176 -4.08 13.33 -9.02
N GLN A 177 -2.89 12.96 -8.56
CA GLN A 177 -2.08 11.92 -9.20
C GLN A 177 -2.62 10.53 -8.90
N MET A 178 -2.98 10.27 -7.64
CA MET A 178 -3.50 8.98 -7.19
C MET A 178 -4.86 8.64 -7.79
N SER A 179 -5.69 9.66 -8.03
CA SER A 179 -7.06 9.51 -8.53
C SER A 179 -7.21 9.66 -10.05
N LYS A 180 -6.11 9.76 -10.80
CA LYS A 180 -6.13 10.03 -12.25
C LYS A 180 -7.01 9.07 -13.07
N TRP A 181 -7.16 7.83 -12.61
CA TRP A 181 -7.90 6.77 -13.29
C TRP A 181 -9.25 6.45 -12.63
N LEU A 182 -9.63 7.25 -11.62
CA LEU A 182 -10.87 7.06 -10.88
C LEU A 182 -11.95 7.99 -11.41
N TRP A 183 -13.20 7.55 -11.29
CA TRP A 183 -14.41 8.29 -11.64
C TRP A 183 -15.48 8.09 -10.55
N GLY A 184 -16.54 8.89 -10.58
CA GLY A 184 -17.63 8.78 -9.62
C GLY A 184 -17.39 9.57 -8.33
N LYS A 185 -17.35 8.93 -7.18
CA LYS A 185 -17.29 9.58 -5.86
C LYS A 185 -16.04 9.18 -5.08
N LEU A 186 -15.30 10.18 -4.58
CA LEU A 186 -14.16 10.01 -3.69
C LEU A 186 -14.49 10.57 -2.31
N VAL A 187 -14.55 9.73 -1.28
CA VAL A 187 -14.90 10.12 0.08
C VAL A 187 -13.63 10.27 0.92
N GLY A 188 -13.42 11.47 1.45
CA GLY A 188 -12.27 11.78 2.33
C GLY A 188 -12.71 12.37 3.66
N ASP A 189 -11.75 12.55 4.56
CA ASP A 189 -11.96 13.25 5.82
C ASP A 189 -12.00 14.77 5.62
N ARG A 190 -12.14 15.53 6.72
CA ARG A 190 -12.15 17.01 6.71
C ARG A 190 -10.80 17.61 6.26
N GLY A 191 -9.71 16.85 6.32
CA GLY A 191 -8.39 17.27 5.88
C GLY A 191 -8.32 17.51 4.38
N TYR A 192 -9.15 16.79 3.62
CA TYR A 192 -9.22 16.92 2.16
C TYR A 192 -10.12 18.08 1.67
N LEU A 193 -10.77 18.80 2.58
CA LEU A 193 -11.66 19.92 2.22
C LEU A 193 -10.87 21.05 1.57
N SER A 194 -11.07 21.25 0.26
CA SER A 194 -10.44 22.29 -0.55
C SER A 194 -11.27 22.54 -1.82
N GLN A 195 -11.64 23.78 -2.07
CA GLN A 195 -12.38 24.14 -3.28
C GLN A 195 -11.58 23.85 -4.54
N ALA A 196 -10.30 24.24 -4.57
CA ALA A 196 -9.42 23.99 -5.71
C ALA A 196 -9.23 22.49 -6.00
N LEU A 197 -9.13 21.64 -4.96
CA LEU A 197 -9.07 20.19 -5.13
C LEU A 197 -10.39 19.65 -5.67
N PHE A 198 -11.52 20.10 -5.14
CA PHE A 198 -12.86 19.70 -5.60
C PHE A 198 -13.03 20.00 -7.10
N GLU A 199 -12.76 21.24 -7.53
CA GLU A 199 -12.89 21.66 -8.93
C GLU A 199 -12.00 20.85 -9.87
N LYS A 200 -10.75 20.62 -9.45
CA LYS A 200 -9.80 19.81 -10.21
C LYS A 200 -10.26 18.37 -10.42
N LEU A 201 -10.78 17.73 -9.36
CA LEU A 201 -11.26 16.35 -9.43
C LEU A 201 -12.60 16.28 -10.19
N PHE A 202 -13.49 17.25 -9.98
CA PHE A 202 -14.77 17.32 -10.66
C PHE A 202 -14.60 17.45 -12.18
N ALA A 203 -13.62 18.23 -12.65
CA ALA A 203 -13.26 18.31 -14.06
C ALA A 203 -12.77 16.99 -14.67
N GLN A 204 -12.36 16.02 -13.82
CA GLN A 204 -11.95 14.68 -14.22
C GLN A 204 -13.09 13.64 -14.09
N GLY A 205 -14.32 14.07 -13.76
CA GLY A 205 -15.45 13.19 -13.52
C GLY A 205 -15.43 12.51 -12.15
N LEU A 206 -14.69 13.04 -11.17
CA LEU A 206 -14.57 12.51 -9.81
C LEU A 206 -15.08 13.53 -8.78
N GLN A 207 -16.20 13.24 -8.13
CA GLN A 207 -16.78 14.11 -7.11
C GLN A 207 -16.13 13.86 -5.74
N LEU A 208 -15.44 14.85 -5.19
CA LEU A 208 -14.89 14.78 -3.83
C LEU A 208 -15.98 15.05 -2.79
N ILE A 209 -16.18 14.12 -1.86
CA ILE A 209 -17.15 14.20 -0.77
C ILE A 209 -16.39 14.25 0.56
N THR A 210 -16.60 15.30 1.33
CA THR A 210 -15.97 15.51 2.65
C THR A 210 -16.99 16.00 3.67
N PRO A 211 -16.82 15.66 4.97
CA PRO A 211 -17.64 16.25 6.02
C PRO A 211 -17.46 17.77 6.10
N ILE A 212 -18.56 18.50 6.25
CA ILE A 212 -18.56 19.97 6.41
C ILE A 212 -18.02 20.33 7.80
N ARG A 213 -17.27 21.43 7.92
CA ARG A 213 -16.82 21.98 9.19
C ARG A 213 -17.99 22.68 9.90
N LYS A 214 -18.00 22.68 11.24
CA LYS A 214 -19.07 23.29 12.06
C LYS A 214 -19.31 24.77 11.77
N ASN A 215 -18.30 25.51 11.32
CA ASN A 215 -18.35 26.94 10.99
C ASN A 215 -18.61 27.23 9.52
N MET A 216 -18.92 26.23 8.70
CA MET A 216 -19.28 26.43 7.30
C MET A 216 -20.80 26.49 7.15
N GLN A 217 -21.26 27.27 6.15
CA GLN A 217 -22.68 27.31 5.79
C GLN A 217 -23.21 25.90 5.51
N ASN A 218 -24.39 25.59 6.07
CA ASN A 218 -25.07 24.34 5.80
C ASN A 218 -25.38 24.24 4.30
N ARG A 219 -24.76 23.27 3.63
CA ARG A 219 -25.14 22.89 2.28
C ARG A 219 -26.06 21.67 2.37
N LEU A 220 -27.05 21.64 1.50
CA LEU A 220 -27.87 20.43 1.33
C LEU A 220 -26.96 19.33 0.80
N VAL A 221 -26.65 18.37 1.68
CA VAL A 221 -25.87 17.17 1.32
C VAL A 221 -26.89 16.06 1.05
N LEU A 222 -26.76 15.41 -0.11
CA LEU A 222 -27.59 14.27 -0.48
C LEU A 222 -27.51 13.20 0.62
N LEU A 223 -28.63 12.51 0.87
CA LEU A 223 -28.70 11.44 1.86
C LEU A 223 -27.65 10.36 1.60
N GLN A 224 -27.44 10.01 0.33
CA GLN A 224 -26.43 9.07 -0.13
C GLN A 224 -25.01 9.49 0.28
N ASP A 225 -24.65 10.76 0.10
CA ASP A 225 -23.33 11.29 0.48
C ASP A 225 -23.14 11.27 2.00
N LYS A 226 -24.20 11.55 2.75
CA LYS A 226 -24.18 11.42 4.24
C LYS A 226 -23.91 9.98 4.67
N LEU A 227 -24.50 8.99 3.98
CA LEU A 227 -24.27 7.57 4.24
C LEU A 227 -22.82 7.19 3.92
N LEU A 228 -22.28 7.61 2.77
CA LEU A 228 -20.90 7.37 2.39
C LEU A 228 -19.90 7.97 3.39
N ILE A 229 -20.14 9.20 3.85
CA ILE A 229 -19.33 9.83 4.91
C ILE A 229 -19.32 8.98 6.18
N ARG A 230 -20.45 8.41 6.57
CA ARG A 230 -20.54 7.53 7.76
C ARG A 230 -19.81 6.20 7.52
N LYS A 231 -19.87 5.65 6.31
CA LYS A 231 -19.21 4.39 5.94
C LYS A 231 -17.70 4.54 5.72
N ARG A 232 -17.14 5.75 5.77
CA ARG A 232 -15.70 6.03 5.61
C ARG A 232 -14.78 5.23 6.57
N PHE A 233 -15.30 4.80 7.72
CA PHE A 233 -14.53 4.00 8.68
C PHE A 233 -13.91 2.72 8.06
N ILE A 234 -14.37 2.27 6.90
CA ILE A 234 -13.78 1.12 6.19
C ILE A 234 -12.28 1.33 5.98
N ILE A 235 -11.84 2.53 5.56
CA ILE A 235 -10.43 2.79 5.29
C ILE A 235 -9.60 2.79 6.59
N GLU A 236 -10.19 3.21 7.70
CA GLU A 236 -9.55 3.16 9.03
C GLU A 236 -9.32 1.70 9.45
N THR A 237 -10.31 0.82 9.21
CA THR A 237 -10.17 -0.62 9.45
C THR A 237 -9.09 -1.25 8.55
N ILE A 238 -8.99 -0.83 7.29
CA ILE A 238 -7.95 -1.30 6.37
C ILE A 238 -6.57 -0.85 6.84
N VAL A 239 -6.43 0.40 7.25
CA VAL A 239 -5.18 0.94 7.81
C VAL A 239 -4.77 0.16 9.08
N ASP A 240 -5.72 -0.17 9.94
CA ASP A 240 -5.47 -0.98 11.13
C ASP A 240 -4.96 -2.39 10.75
N GLN A 241 -5.59 -3.06 9.79
CA GLN A 241 -5.12 -4.36 9.30
C GLN A 241 -3.73 -4.28 8.66
N LEU A 242 -3.45 -3.25 7.88
CA LEU A 242 -2.13 -3.04 7.29
C LEU A 242 -1.05 -2.89 8.36
N LYS A 243 -1.32 -2.16 9.44
CA LYS A 243 -0.36 -1.94 10.53
C LYS A 243 -0.21 -3.14 11.45
N ASN A 244 -1.30 -3.76 11.85
CA ASN A 244 -1.33 -4.78 12.89
C ASN A 244 -1.26 -6.22 12.36
N VAL A 245 -1.85 -6.50 11.21
CA VAL A 245 -1.80 -7.82 10.58
C VAL A 245 -0.64 -7.91 9.61
N SER A 246 -0.59 -7.01 8.60
CA SER A 246 0.50 -6.99 7.62
C SER A 246 1.77 -6.30 8.11
N GLN A 247 1.78 -5.75 9.31
CA GLN A 247 2.94 -5.18 10.02
C GLN A 247 3.79 -4.22 9.17
N ILE A 248 3.15 -3.36 8.38
CA ILE A 248 3.86 -2.40 7.51
C ILE A 248 4.62 -1.33 8.30
N GLU A 249 4.24 -1.09 9.56
CA GLU A 249 4.87 -0.12 10.45
C GLU A 249 6.02 -0.79 11.23
N HIS A 250 7.18 -0.89 10.58
CA HIS A 250 8.38 -1.41 11.21
C HIS A 250 9.48 -0.33 11.23
N SER A 251 9.98 0.01 12.41
CA SER A 251 10.87 1.16 12.62
C SER A 251 12.37 0.83 12.64
N ARG A 252 12.77 -0.45 12.55
CA ARG A 252 14.16 -0.89 12.74
C ARG A 252 14.90 -1.23 11.46
N HIS A 253 14.54 -0.59 10.36
CA HIS A 253 15.25 -0.79 9.10
C HIS A 253 16.64 -0.15 9.11
N ARG A 254 17.60 -0.84 8.50
CA ARG A 254 18.99 -0.37 8.31
C ARG A 254 19.25 0.11 6.88
N SER A 255 18.28 -0.03 5.99
CA SER A 255 18.32 0.37 4.58
C SER A 255 16.97 0.97 4.18
N THR A 256 17.01 2.08 3.47
CA THR A 256 15.81 2.73 2.90
C THR A 256 15.12 1.81 1.91
N THR A 257 15.87 1.18 1.01
CA THR A 257 15.33 0.27 0.00
C THR A 257 14.66 -0.95 0.63
N ASN A 258 15.30 -1.58 1.63
CA ASN A 258 14.70 -2.74 2.31
C ASN A 258 13.42 -2.34 3.08
N SER A 259 13.35 -1.11 3.59
CA SER A 259 12.13 -0.59 4.20
C SER A 259 10.99 -0.45 3.19
N LEU A 260 11.28 0.07 2.00
CA LEU A 260 10.30 0.17 0.91
C LEU A 260 9.83 -1.21 0.45
N VAL A 261 10.76 -2.15 0.27
CA VAL A 261 10.40 -3.54 -0.08
C VAL A 261 9.50 -4.15 0.98
N ASN A 262 9.82 -3.98 2.27
CA ASN A 262 8.99 -4.46 3.37
C ASN A 262 7.58 -3.85 3.35
N LEU A 263 7.47 -2.54 3.14
CA LEU A 263 6.19 -1.84 3.01
C LEU A 263 5.36 -2.42 1.86
N ILE A 264 5.97 -2.55 0.67
CA ILE A 264 5.28 -3.07 -0.52
C ILE A 264 4.89 -4.53 -0.33
N ALA A 265 5.75 -5.35 0.28
CA ALA A 265 5.43 -6.74 0.61
C ALA A 265 4.20 -6.85 1.52
N GLY A 266 4.10 -5.99 2.53
CA GLY A 266 2.94 -5.93 3.41
C GLY A 266 1.66 -5.48 2.70
N LEU A 267 1.76 -4.50 1.78
CA LEU A 267 0.63 -4.08 0.95
C LEU A 267 0.17 -5.20 0.01
N ILE A 268 1.10 -5.92 -0.62
CA ILE A 268 0.78 -7.08 -1.46
C ILE A 268 0.12 -8.18 -0.61
N ALA A 269 0.69 -8.50 0.56
CA ALA A 269 0.12 -9.50 1.47
C ALA A 269 -1.33 -9.17 1.86
N TYR A 270 -1.65 -7.89 2.08
CA TYR A 270 -3.01 -7.43 2.30
C TYR A 270 -3.92 -7.73 1.09
N THR A 271 -3.45 -7.54 -0.15
CA THR A 271 -4.27 -7.84 -1.34
C THR A 271 -4.67 -9.31 -1.45
N TRP A 272 -3.93 -10.20 -0.80
CA TRP A 272 -4.17 -11.63 -0.75
C TRP A 272 -5.09 -12.08 0.39
N GLN A 273 -5.54 -11.18 1.25
CA GLN A 273 -6.48 -11.55 2.32
C GLN A 273 -7.78 -12.09 1.70
N PRO A 274 -8.26 -13.27 2.13
CA PRO A 274 -9.46 -13.90 1.58
C PRO A 274 -10.72 -13.11 1.92
N LYS A 275 -10.73 -12.40 3.05
CA LYS A 275 -11.83 -11.55 3.49
C LYS A 275 -11.30 -10.17 3.84
N LYS A 276 -11.60 -9.21 2.96
CA LYS A 276 -11.29 -7.80 3.18
C LYS A 276 -12.47 -7.09 3.87
N PRO A 277 -12.22 -6.01 4.63
CA PRO A 277 -13.30 -5.12 5.06
C PRO A 277 -14.08 -4.63 3.84
N SER A 278 -15.40 -4.79 3.84
CA SER A 278 -16.26 -4.35 2.73
C SER A 278 -17.54 -3.72 3.26
N LEU A 279 -18.14 -2.86 2.45
CA LEU A 279 -19.35 -2.15 2.85
C LEU A 279 -20.62 -2.91 2.53
N HIS A 280 -20.52 -4.03 1.79
CA HIS A 280 -21.66 -4.83 1.34
C HIS A 280 -22.78 -3.94 0.75
N LEU A 281 -22.39 -2.97 -0.11
CA LEU A 281 -23.37 -2.17 -0.86
C LEU A 281 -24.12 -3.09 -1.81
N HIS A 282 -25.44 -3.18 -1.66
CA HIS A 282 -26.27 -3.93 -2.59
C HIS A 282 -26.30 -3.22 -3.96
N ASN A 283 -26.51 -3.99 -5.04
CA ASN A 283 -26.55 -3.45 -6.41
C ASN A 283 -27.55 -2.29 -6.56
N ASN A 284 -28.66 -2.30 -5.82
CA ASN A 284 -29.63 -1.20 -5.79
C ASN A 284 -29.07 0.08 -5.15
N GLU A 285 -28.21 -0.03 -4.14
CA GLU A 285 -27.52 1.12 -3.52
C GLU A 285 -26.43 1.67 -4.43
N LEU A 286 -25.71 0.79 -5.14
CA LEU A 286 -24.71 1.18 -6.16
C LEU A 286 -25.39 1.87 -7.35
N ALA A 287 -26.52 1.37 -7.84
CA ALA A 287 -27.29 2.01 -8.92
C ALA A 287 -27.76 3.42 -8.53
N LEU A 288 -28.20 3.62 -7.30
CA LEU A 288 -28.55 4.95 -6.76
C LEU A 288 -27.33 5.89 -6.66
N LEU A 289 -26.12 5.36 -6.49
CA LEU A 289 -24.88 6.14 -6.42
C LEU A 289 -24.36 6.54 -7.80
N SER A 290 -24.63 5.76 -8.85
CA SER A 290 -24.20 5.98 -10.21
C SER A 290 -25.14 6.89 -11.03
N THR A 291 -26.37 7.12 -10.58
CA THR A 291 -27.40 7.87 -11.34
C THR A 291 -27.30 9.40 -11.19
N THR A 292 -26.25 9.93 -10.55
CA THR A 292 -26.11 11.38 -10.29
C THR A 292 -24.76 11.89 -10.79
N VAL A 293 -24.52 11.77 -12.11
CA VAL A 293 -23.47 12.54 -12.82
C VAL A 293 -24.14 13.31 -13.96
#